data_4d5d6705cdb9656009227e74fe8da612
#
_entry.id   4d5d6705cdb9656009227e74fe8da612
#
_cell.length_a   1.000
_cell.length_b   1.000
_cell.length_c   1.000
_cell.angle_alpha   90.00
_cell.angle_beta   90.00
_cell.angle_gamma   90.00
#
_symmetry.space_group_name_H-M   'P 1'
#
loop_
_entity.id
_entity.type
_entity.pdbx_description
1 polymer ?
#
loop_
_entity_poly.entity_id
_entity_poly.type
_entity_poly.pdbx_seq_one_letter_code
_entity_poly.pdbx_strand_id
1 'polypeptide(L)'
;MNIRLNTIGGGNRFSIAGQWIEWDVNVEKEGLYYLAFRVRQDSLRGVMVTRRLSINGQVPFREADALSYTYDTKWQLCPVGDGQMALPVYLYAGQNTVRLEATMDTTSSFIRQIEEVIQRLNEAYRKIVVITGTSPDLYRDYSLHKRIPEVFDTFEEAAAVLETVGRELKEVSGEKSSFTAQMETFSYQLRKMVDRPDTVQKRVQELKSSLSSLGSWLVNIRSTPLEIDYLVLYSQPDTLKKSDGGFFASLGHEIKSLLVSFVKDYN
;
A
#
# COMPACT_ATOMS: atom_id res chain seq x y z
N MET A 1 21.07 14.46 -26.71
CA MET A 1 19.96 13.49 -26.64
C MET A 1 19.01 13.96 -25.53
N ASN A 2 17.87 14.58 -25.87
CA ASN A 2 16.90 15.02 -24.87
C ASN A 2 16.09 13.80 -24.43
N ILE A 3 16.38 13.27 -23.24
CA ILE A 3 15.57 12.24 -22.60
C ILE A 3 14.33 12.97 -22.06
N ARG A 4 13.17 12.79 -22.68
CA ARG A 4 11.89 13.16 -22.09
C ARG A 4 11.50 12.05 -21.13
N LEU A 5 11.52 12.37 -19.85
CA LEU A 5 10.94 11.50 -18.82
C LEU A 5 9.41 11.67 -18.89
N ASN A 6 8.72 10.64 -19.36
CA ASN A 6 7.25 10.60 -19.43
C ASN A 6 6.64 9.95 -18.19
N THR A 7 7.35 9.94 -17.08
CA THR A 7 6.88 9.33 -15.84
C THR A 7 5.64 10.03 -15.31
N ILE A 8 4.57 9.29 -15.13
CA ILE A 8 3.31 9.75 -14.52
C ILE A 8 3.27 9.22 -13.09
N GLY A 9 2.78 10.04 -12.16
CA GLY A 9 2.72 9.68 -10.74
C GLY A 9 3.98 10.07 -9.98
N GLY A 10 4.13 9.49 -8.79
CA GLY A 10 5.18 9.83 -7.84
C GLY A 10 4.86 11.03 -6.96
N GLY A 11 5.44 11.07 -5.76
CA GLY A 11 5.13 12.08 -4.75
C GLY A 11 3.63 12.11 -4.41
N ASN A 12 3.00 13.25 -4.61
CA ASN A 12 1.57 13.45 -4.33
C ASN A 12 0.66 13.24 -5.55
N ARG A 13 1.20 12.78 -6.67
CA ARG A 13 0.43 12.56 -7.90
C ARG A 13 0.10 11.08 -8.03
N PHE A 14 -1.15 10.76 -8.38
CA PHE A 14 -1.65 9.39 -8.53
C PHE A 14 -1.40 8.53 -7.27
N SER A 15 -1.66 9.14 -6.11
CA SER A 15 -1.39 8.53 -4.78
C SER A 15 -2.61 8.49 -3.86
N ILE A 16 -3.75 9.03 -4.29
CA ILE A 16 -4.99 9.07 -3.50
C ILE A 16 -6.02 8.16 -4.16
N ALA A 17 -6.70 7.34 -3.35
CA ALA A 17 -7.77 6.46 -3.84
C ALA A 17 -8.83 7.26 -4.60
N GLY A 18 -9.26 6.74 -5.74
CA GLY A 18 -10.16 7.39 -6.68
C GLY A 18 -9.49 8.26 -7.75
N GLN A 19 -8.20 8.57 -7.62
CA GLN A 19 -7.44 9.16 -8.73
C GLN A 19 -7.21 8.12 -9.83
N TRP A 20 -7.27 8.55 -11.09
CA TRP A 20 -7.09 7.66 -12.22
C TRP A 20 -6.26 8.28 -13.33
N ILE A 21 -5.67 7.41 -14.13
CA ILE A 21 -4.97 7.75 -15.37
C ILE A 21 -5.62 6.94 -16.49
N GLU A 22 -5.81 7.55 -17.65
CA GLU A 22 -6.43 6.92 -18.79
C GLU A 22 -5.55 7.08 -20.03
N TRP A 23 -5.42 6.02 -20.80
CA TRP A 23 -4.70 5.98 -22.08
C TRP A 23 -5.68 5.62 -23.18
N ASP A 24 -5.61 6.38 -24.28
CA ASP A 24 -6.24 6.00 -25.55
C ASP A 24 -5.31 5.04 -26.29
N VAL A 25 -5.79 3.84 -26.55
CA VAL A 25 -5.04 2.78 -27.24
C VAL A 25 -5.76 2.42 -28.53
N ASN A 26 -5.06 2.53 -29.66
CA ASN A 26 -5.62 2.19 -30.96
C ASN A 26 -5.05 0.85 -31.44
N VAL A 27 -5.92 -0.12 -31.78
CA VAL A 27 -5.53 -1.40 -32.36
C VAL A 27 -6.15 -1.57 -33.75
N GLU A 28 -5.39 -2.11 -34.69
CA GLU A 28 -5.87 -2.32 -36.06
C GLU A 28 -6.90 -3.44 -36.14
N LYS A 29 -6.74 -4.49 -35.31
CA LYS A 29 -7.59 -5.66 -35.29
C LYS A 29 -8.15 -5.89 -33.90
N GLU A 30 -9.44 -6.21 -33.84
CA GLU A 30 -10.05 -6.64 -32.59
C GLU A 30 -9.55 -8.02 -32.17
N GLY A 31 -9.53 -8.27 -30.86
CA GLY A 31 -9.10 -9.56 -30.33
C GLY A 31 -8.57 -9.49 -28.91
N LEU A 32 -7.92 -10.57 -28.51
CA LEU A 32 -7.29 -10.72 -27.21
C LEU A 32 -5.88 -10.17 -27.24
N TYR A 33 -5.62 -9.26 -26.32
CA TYR A 33 -4.31 -8.63 -26.11
C TYR A 33 -3.89 -8.77 -24.66
N TYR A 34 -2.59 -8.72 -24.42
CA TYR A 34 -2.01 -8.67 -23.09
C TYR A 34 -1.48 -7.27 -22.83
N LEU A 35 -1.58 -6.84 -21.56
CA LEU A 35 -1.09 -5.55 -21.10
C LEU A 35 0.03 -5.75 -20.08
N ALA A 36 0.98 -4.83 -20.04
CA ALA A 36 1.92 -4.69 -18.95
C ALA A 36 2.19 -3.21 -18.69
N PHE A 37 2.37 -2.86 -17.42
CA PHE A 37 2.76 -1.52 -17.01
C PHE A 37 4.19 -1.55 -16.51
N ARG A 38 5.01 -0.61 -16.97
CA ARG A 38 6.30 -0.37 -16.33
C ARG A 38 6.12 0.60 -15.20
N VAL A 39 6.29 0.09 -13.99
CA VAL A 39 5.97 0.81 -12.74
C VAL A 39 7.12 0.81 -11.77
N ARG A 40 7.06 1.72 -10.79
CA ARG A 40 7.91 1.75 -9.62
C ARG A 40 7.10 2.19 -8.40
N GLN A 41 7.24 1.46 -7.30
CA GLN A 41 6.72 1.83 -5.99
C GLN A 41 7.90 1.84 -5.00
N ASP A 42 8.53 3.00 -4.79
CA ASP A 42 9.73 3.16 -3.97
C ASP A 42 9.50 3.94 -2.66
N SER A 43 8.23 4.20 -2.34
CA SER A 43 7.85 5.09 -1.24
C SER A 43 7.33 4.35 0.00
N LEU A 44 6.59 3.26 -0.18
CA LEU A 44 5.93 2.53 0.92
C LEU A 44 6.48 1.10 1.05
N ARG A 45 7.59 0.96 1.75
CA ARG A 45 8.20 -0.34 1.99
C ARG A 45 7.34 -1.20 2.91
N GLY A 46 7.12 -2.46 2.51
CA GLY A 46 6.31 -3.43 3.26
C GLY A 46 4.81 -3.19 3.16
N VAL A 47 4.38 -2.41 2.16
CA VAL A 47 2.97 -2.20 1.83
C VAL A 47 2.79 -2.37 0.33
N MET A 48 1.76 -3.09 -0.08
CA MET A 48 1.34 -3.16 -1.47
C MET A 48 0.38 -2.02 -1.79
N VAL A 49 0.54 -1.42 -2.97
CA VAL A 49 -0.43 -0.47 -3.51
C VAL A 49 -1.27 -1.16 -4.58
N THR A 50 -2.54 -0.81 -4.65
CA THR A 50 -3.49 -1.47 -5.57
C THR A 50 -4.04 -0.51 -6.60
N ARG A 51 -4.34 -1.05 -7.78
CA ARG A 51 -4.94 -0.34 -8.90
C ARG A 51 -6.04 -1.18 -9.52
N ARG A 52 -7.17 -0.54 -9.81
CA ARG A 52 -8.23 -1.11 -10.63
C ARG A 52 -7.94 -0.80 -12.08
N LEU A 53 -7.95 -1.84 -12.93
CA LEU A 53 -7.88 -1.67 -14.37
C LEU A 53 -9.30 -1.75 -14.96
N SER A 54 -9.64 -0.81 -15.82
CA SER A 54 -10.81 -0.91 -16.68
C SER A 54 -10.45 -0.69 -18.15
N ILE A 55 -11.10 -1.44 -19.01
CA ILE A 55 -11.02 -1.35 -20.47
C ILE A 55 -12.38 -0.90 -20.97
N ASN A 56 -12.44 0.21 -21.69
CA ASN A 56 -13.69 0.79 -22.19
C ASN A 56 -14.76 0.93 -21.08
N GLY A 57 -14.30 1.31 -19.86
CA GLY A 57 -15.16 1.50 -18.70
C GLY A 57 -15.57 0.22 -17.94
N GLN A 58 -15.10 -0.96 -18.36
CA GLN A 58 -15.42 -2.23 -17.70
C GLN A 58 -14.16 -2.90 -17.13
N VAL A 59 -14.27 -3.51 -15.95
CA VAL A 59 -13.21 -4.36 -15.37
C VAL A 59 -13.21 -5.68 -16.15
N PRO A 60 -12.10 -6.04 -16.82
CA PRO A 60 -12.12 -7.17 -17.78
C PRO A 60 -12.18 -8.54 -17.10
N PHE A 61 -11.67 -8.68 -15.89
CA PHE A 61 -11.69 -9.90 -15.08
C PHE A 61 -11.50 -9.54 -13.61
N ARG A 62 -11.76 -10.47 -12.69
CA ARG A 62 -11.77 -10.24 -11.24
C ARG A 62 -10.46 -9.64 -10.71
N GLU A 63 -9.33 -10.20 -11.13
CA GLU A 63 -8.00 -9.79 -10.65
C GLU A 63 -7.64 -8.36 -11.10
N ALA A 64 -8.24 -7.88 -12.18
CA ALA A 64 -8.08 -6.51 -12.66
C ALA A 64 -8.72 -5.45 -11.75
N ASP A 65 -9.60 -5.86 -10.83
CA ASP A 65 -10.19 -4.95 -9.83
C ASP A 65 -9.18 -4.51 -8.75
N ALA A 66 -8.12 -5.32 -8.51
CA ALA A 66 -7.12 -5.04 -7.48
C ALA A 66 -5.72 -5.51 -7.89
N LEU A 67 -5.19 -5.00 -9.00
CA LEU A 67 -3.79 -5.23 -9.40
C LEU A 67 -2.85 -4.70 -8.31
N SER A 68 -1.98 -5.56 -7.80
CA SER A 68 -1.12 -5.26 -6.67
C SER A 68 0.32 -5.01 -7.10
N TYR A 69 0.93 -3.96 -6.55
CA TYR A 69 2.30 -3.57 -6.81
C TYR A 69 3.07 -3.48 -5.49
N THR A 70 4.16 -4.25 -5.40
CA THR A 70 5.02 -4.29 -4.21
C THR A 70 6.07 -3.19 -4.25
N TYR A 71 6.69 -2.93 -3.09
CA TYR A 71 7.82 -2.01 -3.00
C TYR A 71 9.02 -2.52 -3.79
N ASP A 72 9.55 -1.68 -4.68
CA ASP A 72 10.85 -1.86 -5.30
C ASP A 72 11.41 -0.50 -5.72
N THR A 73 12.70 -0.29 -5.50
CA THR A 73 13.42 0.92 -5.93
C THR A 73 13.73 0.93 -7.43
N LYS A 74 13.61 -0.22 -8.09
CA LYS A 74 13.84 -0.38 -9.53
C LYS A 74 12.52 -0.36 -10.29
N TRP A 75 12.58 0.10 -11.51
CA TRP A 75 11.47 -0.02 -12.45
C TRP A 75 11.21 -1.48 -12.80
N GLN A 76 9.97 -1.90 -12.63
CA GLN A 76 9.51 -3.25 -12.95
C GLN A 76 8.51 -3.20 -14.10
N LEU A 77 8.58 -4.20 -14.99
CA LEU A 77 7.54 -4.43 -15.99
C LEU A 77 6.58 -5.49 -15.47
N CYS A 78 5.38 -5.04 -15.07
CA CYS A 78 4.38 -5.86 -14.43
C CYS A 78 3.27 -6.22 -15.44
N PRO A 79 3.18 -7.49 -15.88
CA PRO A 79 2.06 -7.97 -16.68
C PRO A 79 0.75 -7.86 -15.90
N VAL A 80 -0.31 -7.49 -16.60
CA VAL A 80 -1.68 -7.51 -16.05
C VAL A 80 -2.16 -8.95 -15.97
N GLY A 81 -2.55 -9.40 -14.78
CA GLY A 81 -2.97 -10.77 -14.54
C GLY A 81 -3.18 -11.08 -13.07
N ASP A 82 -3.06 -12.36 -12.72
CA ASP A 82 -3.24 -12.88 -11.35
C ASP A 82 -1.97 -12.85 -10.48
N GLY A 83 -0.89 -12.25 -10.98
CA GLY A 83 0.43 -12.23 -10.34
C GLY A 83 1.33 -13.41 -10.69
N GLN A 84 0.79 -14.48 -11.28
CA GLN A 84 1.54 -15.64 -11.78
C GLN A 84 1.54 -15.71 -13.31
N MET A 85 0.40 -15.41 -13.92
CA MET A 85 0.20 -15.42 -15.36
C MET A 85 -0.39 -14.11 -15.84
N ALA A 86 0.04 -13.69 -17.05
CA ALA A 86 -0.63 -12.60 -17.75
C ALA A 86 -2.02 -13.06 -18.23
N LEU A 87 -3.05 -12.25 -17.98
CA LEU A 87 -4.41 -12.50 -18.43
C LEU A 87 -4.76 -11.57 -19.60
N PRO A 88 -5.38 -12.10 -20.66
CA PRO A 88 -5.71 -11.27 -21.81
C PRO A 88 -6.93 -10.39 -21.56
N VAL A 89 -6.95 -9.24 -22.23
CA VAL A 89 -8.10 -8.34 -22.33
C VAL A 89 -8.59 -8.30 -23.77
N TYR A 90 -9.89 -8.11 -23.98
CA TYR A 90 -10.44 -7.93 -25.31
C TYR A 90 -10.42 -6.45 -25.69
N LEU A 91 -9.85 -6.15 -26.86
CA LEU A 91 -9.86 -4.81 -27.45
C LEU A 91 -10.60 -4.84 -28.79
N TYR A 92 -11.42 -3.81 -29.03
CA TYR A 92 -12.12 -3.62 -30.31
C TYR A 92 -11.21 -2.97 -31.34
N ALA A 93 -11.42 -3.23 -32.59
CA ALA A 93 -10.73 -2.53 -33.67
C ALA A 93 -10.95 -1.02 -33.56
N GLY A 94 -9.90 -0.22 -33.68
CA GLY A 94 -9.93 1.21 -33.47
C GLY A 94 -9.56 1.63 -32.04
N GLN A 95 -10.13 2.72 -31.56
CA GLN A 95 -9.80 3.33 -30.29
C GLN A 95 -10.44 2.57 -29.11
N ASN A 96 -9.62 2.29 -28.09
CA ASN A 96 -10.04 1.75 -26.81
C ASN A 96 -9.47 2.64 -25.69
N THR A 97 -10.14 2.66 -24.54
CA THR A 97 -9.65 3.33 -23.36
C THR A 97 -9.14 2.30 -22.35
N VAL A 98 -7.93 2.55 -21.84
CA VAL A 98 -7.32 1.78 -20.76
C VAL A 98 -7.20 2.70 -19.56
N ARG A 99 -7.92 2.42 -18.48
CA ARG A 99 -7.90 3.25 -17.27
C ARG A 99 -7.31 2.47 -16.10
N LEU A 100 -6.44 3.12 -15.37
CA LEU A 100 -5.88 2.62 -14.11
C LEU A 100 -6.30 3.58 -12.99
N GLU A 101 -7.02 3.06 -11.99
CA GLU A 101 -7.52 3.83 -10.84
C GLU A 101 -6.84 3.39 -9.56
N ALA A 102 -6.43 4.33 -8.72
CA ALA A 102 -5.88 4.05 -7.40
C ALA A 102 -6.96 3.55 -6.45
N THR A 103 -6.72 2.41 -5.80
CA THR A 103 -7.64 1.80 -4.82
C THR A 103 -6.91 1.53 -3.50
N MET A 104 -7.67 1.18 -2.46
CA MET A 104 -7.15 0.83 -1.13
C MET A 104 -7.60 -0.55 -0.66
N ASP A 105 -8.06 -1.41 -1.58
CA ASP A 105 -8.75 -2.65 -1.24
C ASP A 105 -7.95 -3.54 -0.28
N THR A 106 -6.66 -3.77 -0.55
CA THR A 106 -5.81 -4.63 0.27
C THR A 106 -5.47 -4.04 1.64
N THR A 107 -5.41 -2.70 1.75
CA THR A 107 -4.97 -2.02 2.98
C THR A 107 -6.11 -1.48 3.84
N SER A 108 -7.33 -1.40 3.29
CA SER A 108 -8.48 -0.78 3.98
C SER A 108 -8.87 -1.46 5.29
N SER A 109 -8.77 -2.81 5.36
CA SER A 109 -9.05 -3.56 6.59
C SER A 109 -8.01 -3.30 7.67
N PHE A 110 -6.74 -3.24 7.32
CA PHE A 110 -5.64 -2.93 8.25
C PHE A 110 -5.75 -1.51 8.78
N ILE A 111 -6.08 -0.54 7.92
CA ILE A 111 -6.30 0.85 8.31
C ILE A 111 -7.37 0.94 9.38
N ARG A 112 -8.55 0.33 9.17
CA ARG A 112 -9.65 0.35 10.14
C ARG A 112 -9.25 -0.26 11.48
N GLN A 113 -8.60 -1.44 11.47
CA GLN A 113 -8.15 -2.10 12.70
C GLN A 113 -7.17 -1.22 13.49
N ILE A 114 -6.24 -0.57 12.81
CA ILE A 114 -5.27 0.34 13.46
C ILE A 114 -5.95 1.61 13.96
N GLU A 115 -6.94 2.17 13.24
CA GLU A 115 -7.72 3.32 13.70
C GLU A 115 -8.47 3.01 15.01
N GLU A 116 -9.12 1.84 15.09
CA GLU A 116 -9.79 1.39 16.29
C GLU A 116 -8.82 1.22 17.47
N VAL A 117 -7.65 0.62 17.21
CA VAL A 117 -6.59 0.49 18.23
C VAL A 117 -6.13 1.87 18.71
N ILE A 118 -5.85 2.80 17.80
CA ILE A 118 -5.43 4.16 18.16
C ILE A 118 -6.52 4.87 18.99
N GLN A 119 -7.78 4.77 18.61
CA GLN A 119 -8.87 5.38 19.34
C GLN A 119 -8.96 4.84 20.77
N ARG A 120 -8.99 3.51 20.92
CA ARG A 120 -9.10 2.85 22.23
C ARG A 120 -7.88 3.12 23.12
N LEU A 121 -6.69 3.08 22.57
CA LEU A 121 -5.47 3.41 23.32
C LEU A 121 -5.40 4.90 23.72
N ASN A 122 -5.93 5.82 22.90
CA ASN A 122 -6.03 7.23 23.28
C ASN A 122 -7.03 7.42 24.43
N GLU A 123 -8.12 6.67 24.48
CA GLU A 123 -9.04 6.68 25.62
C GLU A 123 -8.37 6.13 26.87
N ALA A 124 -7.66 5.01 26.77
CA ALA A 124 -6.89 4.44 27.86
C ALA A 124 -5.81 5.42 28.38
N TYR A 125 -5.08 6.06 27.48
CA TYR A 125 -4.09 7.09 27.81
C TYR A 125 -4.74 8.26 28.59
N ARG A 126 -5.88 8.78 28.15
CA ARG A 126 -6.60 9.84 28.86
C ARG A 126 -7.01 9.42 30.28
N LYS A 127 -7.53 8.20 30.45
CA LYS A 127 -7.87 7.67 31.80
C LYS A 127 -6.66 7.61 32.71
N ILE A 128 -5.50 7.16 32.20
CA ILE A 128 -4.26 7.14 32.95
C ILE A 128 -3.85 8.56 33.36
N VAL A 129 -3.84 9.51 32.40
CA VAL A 129 -3.42 10.90 32.65
C VAL A 129 -4.33 11.62 33.65
N VAL A 130 -5.63 11.33 33.66
CA VAL A 130 -6.55 11.88 34.69
C VAL A 130 -6.12 11.49 36.11
N ILE A 131 -5.52 10.31 36.28
CA ILE A 131 -5.10 9.82 37.59
C ILE A 131 -3.67 10.26 37.93
N THR A 132 -2.78 10.22 36.93
CA THR A 132 -1.33 10.37 37.13
C THR A 132 -0.81 11.79 36.85
N GLY A 133 -1.61 12.58 36.10
CA GLY A 133 -1.13 13.77 35.43
C GLY A 133 -0.31 13.43 34.16
N THR A 134 0.04 14.48 33.39
CA THR A 134 0.83 14.35 32.16
C THR A 134 2.32 14.08 32.43
N SER A 135 2.79 14.35 33.64
CA SER A 135 4.15 14.10 34.13
C SER A 135 4.05 13.34 35.46
N PRO A 136 3.82 12.02 35.42
CA PRO A 136 3.64 11.22 36.64
C PRO A 136 4.91 11.20 37.49
N ASP A 137 4.73 11.13 38.81
CA ASP A 137 5.80 10.75 39.73
C ASP A 137 6.16 9.27 39.47
N LEU A 138 7.39 9.04 39.06
CA LEU A 138 7.87 7.70 38.66
C LEU A 138 7.96 6.71 39.81
N TYR A 139 8.03 7.19 41.05
CA TYR A 139 8.19 6.39 42.27
C TYR A 139 6.87 6.17 43.02
N ARG A 140 5.82 6.90 42.65
CA ARG A 140 4.50 6.79 43.26
C ARG A 140 3.74 5.60 42.67
N ASP A 141 3.20 4.73 43.53
CA ASP A 141 2.19 3.75 43.13
C ASP A 141 0.81 4.42 43.01
N TYR A 142 0.28 4.47 41.81
CA TYR A 142 -1.04 5.01 41.51
C TYR A 142 -2.13 3.95 41.59
N SER A 143 -1.77 2.67 41.80
CA SER A 143 -2.66 1.51 41.83
C SER A 143 -3.63 1.46 40.62
N LEU A 144 -3.09 1.74 39.40
CA LEU A 144 -3.89 1.88 38.18
C LEU A 144 -4.71 0.63 37.87
N HIS A 145 -4.14 -0.56 38.07
CA HIS A 145 -4.81 -1.83 37.85
C HIS A 145 -6.08 -2.03 38.71
N LYS A 146 -6.16 -1.36 39.86
CA LYS A 146 -7.35 -1.40 40.74
C LYS A 146 -8.36 -0.32 40.39
N ARG A 147 -7.89 0.84 39.91
CA ARG A 147 -8.71 2.02 39.65
C ARG A 147 -9.32 2.04 38.26
N ILE A 148 -8.63 1.49 37.28
CA ILE A 148 -9.01 1.47 35.86
C ILE A 148 -8.61 0.12 35.23
N PRO A 149 -9.13 -1.03 35.72
CA PRO A 149 -8.76 -2.35 35.22
C PRO A 149 -9.02 -2.53 33.72
N GLU A 150 -10.07 -1.90 33.20
CA GLU A 150 -10.43 -1.95 31.77
C GLU A 150 -9.37 -1.39 30.83
N VAL A 151 -8.45 -0.58 31.32
CA VAL A 151 -7.30 -0.09 30.54
C VAL A 151 -6.34 -1.22 30.23
N PHE A 152 -6.17 -2.15 31.13
CA PHE A 152 -5.27 -3.30 30.95
C PHE A 152 -5.87 -4.31 29.97
N ASP A 153 -7.20 -4.51 30.00
CA ASP A 153 -7.91 -5.29 28.98
C ASP A 153 -7.72 -4.66 27.58
N THR A 154 -7.84 -3.32 27.52
CA THR A 154 -7.59 -2.57 26.27
C THR A 154 -6.16 -2.76 25.77
N PHE A 155 -5.18 -2.76 26.65
CA PHE A 155 -3.77 -2.98 26.27
C PHE A 155 -3.55 -4.40 25.71
N GLU A 156 -4.14 -5.41 26.32
CA GLU A 156 -4.04 -6.80 25.87
C GLU A 156 -4.67 -6.98 24.48
N GLU A 157 -5.90 -6.48 24.30
CA GLU A 157 -6.59 -6.56 23.02
C GLU A 157 -5.86 -5.77 21.92
N ALA A 158 -5.38 -4.56 22.22
CA ALA A 158 -4.62 -3.75 21.28
C ALA A 158 -3.30 -4.43 20.88
N ALA A 159 -2.60 -5.06 21.84
CA ALA A 159 -1.39 -5.81 21.55
C ALA A 159 -1.66 -6.98 20.59
N ALA A 160 -2.73 -7.73 20.81
CA ALA A 160 -3.13 -8.85 19.95
C ALA A 160 -3.47 -8.40 18.52
N VAL A 161 -4.19 -7.28 18.36
CA VAL A 161 -4.51 -6.71 17.05
C VAL A 161 -3.24 -6.25 16.34
N LEU A 162 -2.33 -5.52 17.01
CA LEU A 162 -1.07 -5.06 16.42
C LEU A 162 -0.19 -6.22 15.95
N GLU A 163 -0.11 -7.31 16.72
CA GLU A 163 0.62 -8.53 16.32
C GLU A 163 0.02 -9.19 15.09
N THR A 164 -1.31 -9.28 15.04
CA THR A 164 -2.04 -9.89 13.92
C THR A 164 -1.84 -9.08 12.65
N VAL A 165 -2.10 -7.77 12.70
CA VAL A 165 -1.94 -6.86 11.55
C VAL A 165 -0.48 -6.83 11.09
N GLY A 166 0.49 -6.78 12.02
CA GLY A 166 1.92 -6.80 11.70
C GLY A 166 2.35 -8.07 10.98
N ARG A 167 1.83 -9.23 11.40
CA ARG A 167 2.07 -10.53 10.75
C ARG A 167 1.45 -10.58 9.36
N GLU A 168 0.17 -10.22 9.22
CA GLU A 168 -0.54 -10.24 7.94
C GLU A 168 0.07 -9.29 6.92
N LEU A 169 0.47 -8.08 7.33
CA LEU A 169 1.18 -7.14 6.45
C LEU A 169 2.51 -7.72 5.96
N LYS A 170 3.25 -8.41 6.83
CA LYS A 170 4.50 -9.06 6.45
C LYS A 170 4.27 -10.22 5.47
N GLU A 171 3.22 -11.00 5.67
CA GLU A 171 2.84 -12.11 4.77
C GLU A 171 2.44 -11.58 3.39
N VAL A 172 1.60 -10.54 3.36
CA VAL A 172 1.11 -9.94 2.12
C VAL A 172 2.23 -9.25 1.34
N SER A 173 3.11 -8.50 2.02
CA SER A 173 4.21 -7.77 1.36
C SER A 173 5.44 -8.63 1.06
N GLY A 174 5.55 -9.80 1.68
CA GLY A 174 6.71 -10.69 1.56
C GLY A 174 7.96 -10.19 2.29
N GLU A 175 7.91 -9.03 2.97
CA GLU A 175 9.08 -8.46 3.65
C GLU A 175 8.73 -7.82 5.01
N LYS A 176 9.76 -7.72 5.87
CA LYS A 176 9.68 -6.98 7.12
C LYS A 176 9.96 -5.50 6.86
N SER A 177 9.06 -4.63 7.27
CA SER A 177 9.21 -3.18 7.19
C SER A 177 9.53 -2.56 8.56
N SER A 178 9.98 -1.31 8.56
CA SER A 178 10.12 -0.53 9.80
C SER A 178 8.81 -0.43 10.57
N PHE A 179 7.70 -0.41 9.85
CA PHE A 179 6.37 -0.31 10.42
C PHE A 179 5.95 -1.60 11.13
N THR A 180 6.12 -2.78 10.49
CA THR A 180 5.83 -4.06 11.16
C THR A 180 6.71 -4.25 12.40
N ALA A 181 7.96 -3.79 12.37
CA ALA A 181 8.84 -3.79 13.53
C ALA A 181 8.36 -2.85 14.64
N GLN A 182 7.80 -1.67 14.31
CA GLN A 182 7.20 -0.76 15.29
C GLN A 182 5.95 -1.38 15.94
N MET A 183 5.09 -2.07 15.17
CA MET A 183 3.93 -2.78 15.72
C MET A 183 4.36 -3.89 16.69
N GLU A 184 5.35 -4.70 16.33
CA GLU A 184 5.92 -5.72 17.21
C GLU A 184 6.45 -5.10 18.51
N THR A 185 7.17 -3.99 18.41
CA THR A 185 7.71 -3.27 19.57
C THR A 185 6.59 -2.71 20.44
N PHE A 186 5.59 -2.08 19.84
CA PHE A 186 4.49 -1.49 20.60
C PHE A 186 3.59 -2.55 21.26
N SER A 187 3.30 -3.63 20.56
CA SER A 187 2.61 -4.77 21.14
C SER A 187 3.35 -5.31 22.39
N TYR A 188 4.67 -5.51 22.27
CA TYR A 188 5.49 -5.93 23.41
C TYR A 188 5.44 -4.92 24.57
N GLN A 189 5.47 -3.62 24.31
CA GLN A 189 5.37 -2.58 25.34
C GLN A 189 4.02 -2.65 26.07
N LEU A 190 2.92 -2.82 25.33
CA LEU A 190 1.58 -2.94 25.91
C LEU A 190 1.47 -4.18 26.81
N ARG A 191 1.95 -5.34 26.36
CA ARG A 191 2.00 -6.56 27.19
C ARG A 191 2.82 -6.38 28.45
N LYS A 192 3.96 -5.67 28.37
CA LYS A 192 4.77 -5.35 29.55
C LYS A 192 4.04 -4.43 30.54
N MET A 193 3.15 -3.56 30.08
CA MET A 193 2.31 -2.74 30.96
C MET A 193 1.22 -3.60 31.62
N VAL A 194 0.71 -4.63 30.95
CA VAL A 194 -0.24 -5.61 31.53
C VAL A 194 0.46 -6.48 32.58
N ASP A 195 1.62 -7.06 32.23
CA ASP A 195 2.40 -7.93 33.12
C ASP A 195 2.86 -7.20 34.41
N ARG A 196 3.17 -5.90 34.29
CA ARG A 196 3.72 -5.08 35.36
C ARG A 196 2.99 -3.75 35.51
N PRO A 197 1.77 -3.78 36.05
CA PRO A 197 0.90 -2.60 36.19
C PRO A 197 1.52 -1.49 37.04
N ASP A 198 2.40 -1.85 37.97
CA ASP A 198 3.15 -0.95 38.82
C ASP A 198 4.20 -0.09 38.07
N THR A 199 4.43 -0.39 36.79
CA THR A 199 5.41 0.33 35.95
C THR A 199 4.76 1.26 34.93
N VAL A 200 3.44 1.27 34.80
CA VAL A 200 2.73 2.04 33.76
C VAL A 200 3.04 3.53 33.82
N GLN A 201 3.12 4.14 35.03
CA GLN A 201 3.44 5.55 35.18
C GLN A 201 4.82 5.90 34.59
N LYS A 202 5.77 4.96 34.58
CA LYS A 202 7.12 5.13 34.00
C LYS A 202 7.09 5.09 32.47
N ARG A 203 6.01 4.57 31.87
CA ARG A 203 5.85 4.30 30.43
C ARG A 203 4.82 5.17 29.72
N VAL A 204 4.20 6.14 30.45
CA VAL A 204 3.15 7.01 29.90
C VAL A 204 3.66 7.81 28.69
N GLN A 205 4.92 8.30 28.74
CA GLN A 205 5.51 9.04 27.62
C GLN A 205 5.83 8.12 26.42
N GLU A 206 6.28 6.90 26.71
CA GLU A 206 6.54 5.87 25.69
C GLU A 206 5.23 5.49 24.97
N LEU A 207 4.13 5.27 25.72
CA LEU A 207 2.80 5.03 25.18
C LEU A 207 2.34 6.16 24.24
N LYS A 208 2.48 7.42 24.68
CA LYS A 208 2.14 8.60 23.87
C LYS A 208 2.96 8.66 22.59
N SER A 209 4.26 8.40 22.65
CA SER A 209 5.15 8.41 21.49
C SER A 209 4.78 7.32 20.49
N SER A 210 4.51 6.11 20.96
CA SER A 210 4.10 5.00 20.11
C SER A 210 2.76 5.24 19.43
N LEU A 211 1.79 5.85 20.13
CA LEU A 211 0.51 6.28 19.54
C LEU A 211 0.70 7.34 18.44
N SER A 212 1.57 8.33 18.66
CA SER A 212 1.90 9.34 17.65
C SER A 212 2.54 8.71 16.41
N SER A 213 3.42 7.73 16.60
CA SER A 213 4.07 7.00 15.51
C SER A 213 3.06 6.19 14.69
N LEU A 214 2.13 5.49 15.33
CA LEU A 214 1.03 4.80 14.63
C LEU A 214 0.14 5.77 13.85
N GLY A 215 -0.21 6.91 14.44
CA GLY A 215 -0.99 7.95 13.76
C GLY A 215 -0.29 8.49 12.51
N SER A 216 0.99 8.78 12.59
CA SER A 216 1.80 9.24 11.46
C SER A 216 1.87 8.18 10.35
N TRP A 217 2.03 6.94 10.72
CA TRP A 217 2.01 5.84 9.75
C TRP A 217 0.66 5.71 9.05
N LEU A 218 -0.43 5.86 9.80
CA LEU A 218 -1.78 5.77 9.26
C LEU A 218 -2.04 6.82 8.17
N VAL A 219 -1.49 8.02 8.34
CA VAL A 219 -1.50 9.06 7.30
C VAL A 219 -0.72 8.62 6.07
N ASN A 220 0.44 8.01 6.25
CA ASN A 220 1.30 7.58 5.16
C ASN A 220 0.69 6.41 4.36
N ILE A 221 0.09 5.42 5.02
CA ILE A 221 -0.48 4.24 4.33
C ILE A 221 -1.75 4.56 3.53
N ARG A 222 -2.44 5.64 3.86
CA ARG A 222 -3.58 6.14 3.06
C ARG A 222 -3.16 6.67 1.70
N SER A 223 -1.89 7.01 1.55
CA SER A 223 -1.31 7.30 0.25
C SER A 223 -0.95 6.00 -0.45
N THR A 224 -1.27 5.89 -1.72
CA THR A 224 -1.00 4.71 -2.56
C THR A 224 -0.12 5.12 -3.76
N PRO A 225 1.11 5.63 -3.52
CA PRO A 225 1.96 6.15 -4.58
C PRO A 225 2.37 5.05 -5.55
N LEU A 226 2.27 5.33 -6.83
CA LEU A 226 2.76 4.48 -7.91
C LEU A 226 3.24 5.37 -9.05
N GLU A 227 4.47 5.15 -9.49
CA GLU A 227 5.00 5.77 -10.68
C GLU A 227 4.79 4.83 -11.87
N ILE A 228 4.37 5.38 -13.01
CA ILE A 228 4.17 4.65 -14.26
C ILE A 228 5.00 5.33 -15.33
N ASP A 229 5.83 4.56 -16.03
CA ASP A 229 6.66 5.06 -17.13
C ASP A 229 5.91 4.88 -18.45
N TYR A 230 5.42 3.66 -18.74
CA TYR A 230 4.66 3.36 -19.94
C TYR A 230 3.75 2.13 -19.77
N LEU A 231 2.80 2.01 -20.69
CA LEU A 231 1.99 0.83 -20.93
C LEU A 231 2.52 0.09 -22.17
N VAL A 232 2.60 -1.23 -22.08
CA VAL A 232 2.93 -2.12 -23.23
C VAL A 232 1.70 -2.95 -23.57
N LEU A 233 1.40 -3.01 -24.87
CA LEU A 233 0.40 -3.91 -25.44
C LEU A 233 1.11 -4.98 -26.27
N TYR A 234 0.75 -6.26 -26.10
CA TYR A 234 1.33 -7.37 -26.83
C TYR A 234 0.33 -8.49 -27.11
N SER A 235 0.55 -9.28 -28.19
CA SER A 235 -0.39 -10.29 -28.65
C SER A 235 -0.09 -11.72 -28.15
N GLN A 236 1.12 -11.97 -27.64
CA GLN A 236 1.55 -13.32 -27.22
C GLN A 236 2.09 -13.29 -25.79
N PRO A 237 1.61 -14.17 -24.87
CA PRO A 237 1.98 -14.13 -23.45
C PRO A 237 3.49 -14.34 -23.20
N ASP A 238 4.17 -15.07 -24.07
CA ASP A 238 5.61 -15.36 -23.92
C ASP A 238 6.54 -14.24 -24.41
N THR A 239 6.01 -13.17 -24.98
CA THR A 239 6.81 -12.05 -25.48
C THR A 239 7.59 -11.38 -24.35
N LEU A 240 7.03 -11.25 -23.14
CA LEU A 240 7.72 -10.64 -22.01
C LEU A 240 8.70 -11.57 -21.29
N LYS A 241 8.50 -12.90 -21.32
CA LYS A 241 9.41 -13.87 -20.68
C LYS A 241 10.79 -13.93 -21.32
N LYS A 242 10.92 -13.50 -22.58
CA LYS A 242 12.20 -13.44 -23.29
C LYS A 242 13.02 -12.18 -23.01
N SER A 243 12.52 -11.27 -22.18
CA SER A 243 13.04 -9.92 -22.08
C SER A 243 13.90 -9.61 -20.85
N ASP A 244 14.08 -10.53 -19.91
CA ASP A 244 14.84 -10.28 -18.66
C ASP A 244 16.36 -10.04 -18.88
N GLY A 245 16.88 -10.15 -20.09
CA GLY A 245 18.29 -9.94 -20.37
C GLY A 245 18.64 -9.06 -21.58
N GLY A 246 17.66 -8.59 -22.36
CA GLY A 246 17.97 -7.89 -23.62
C GLY A 246 16.80 -7.18 -24.30
N PHE A 247 15.71 -6.98 -23.62
CA PHE A 247 14.46 -6.46 -24.18
C PHE A 247 14.59 -5.11 -24.91
N PHE A 248 15.47 -4.23 -24.44
CA PHE A 248 15.64 -2.91 -25.06
C PHE A 248 16.41 -2.91 -26.39
N ALA A 249 17.16 -3.98 -26.69
CA ALA A 249 17.89 -4.07 -27.93
C ALA A 249 17.05 -4.61 -29.12
N SER A 250 16.07 -5.49 -28.84
CA SER A 250 15.18 -6.07 -29.85
C SER A 250 13.91 -5.29 -30.11
N LEU A 251 13.43 -4.53 -29.09
CA LEU A 251 12.20 -3.74 -29.18
C LEU A 251 12.31 -2.53 -30.12
N GLY A 252 13.51 -2.05 -30.37
CA GLY A 252 13.76 -0.90 -31.26
C GLY A 252 13.25 -1.09 -32.68
N HIS A 253 13.06 -2.32 -33.13
CA HIS A 253 12.61 -2.64 -34.49
C HIS A 253 11.09 -2.95 -34.58
N GLU A 254 10.50 -3.55 -33.55
CA GLU A 254 9.06 -3.92 -33.58
C GLU A 254 8.13 -2.86 -32.95
N ILE A 255 8.64 -2.00 -32.06
CA ILE A 255 7.86 -0.95 -31.41
C ILE A 255 7.47 0.20 -32.37
N LYS A 256 8.16 0.38 -33.50
CA LYS A 256 7.80 1.39 -34.49
C LYS A 256 6.35 1.23 -35.04
N SER A 257 5.77 0.07 -34.90
CA SER A 257 4.40 -0.23 -35.37
C SER A 257 3.33 -0.31 -34.24
N LEU A 258 3.72 -0.21 -32.96
CA LEU A 258 2.83 -0.53 -31.83
C LEU A 258 2.69 0.56 -30.76
N LEU A 259 3.43 1.67 -30.83
CA LEU A 259 3.37 2.73 -29.82
C LEU A 259 2.66 3.97 -30.36
N VAL A 260 1.37 4.07 -30.08
CA VAL A 260 0.70 5.38 -29.97
C VAL A 260 -0.02 5.41 -28.63
N SER A 261 0.68 5.75 -27.56
CA SER A 261 0.03 6.21 -26.33
C SER A 261 0.11 7.71 -26.30
N PHE A 262 -1.02 8.39 -26.46
CA PHE A 262 -1.16 9.81 -26.18
C PHE A 262 -1.72 9.94 -24.76
N VAL A 263 -0.94 10.58 -23.90
CA VAL A 263 -1.42 11.02 -22.59
C VAL A 263 -2.16 12.33 -22.83
N LYS A 264 -3.47 12.39 -22.56
CA LYS A 264 -4.18 13.65 -22.41
C LYS A 264 -3.98 14.17 -20.99
N ASP A 265 -3.29 15.30 -20.86
CA ASP A 265 -3.29 16.08 -19.62
C ASP A 265 -4.70 16.63 -19.37
N TYR A 266 -5.29 16.24 -18.26
CA TYR A 266 -6.47 16.89 -17.70
C TYR A 266 -6.03 17.71 -16.49
N ASN A 267 -6.12 19.04 -16.63
CA ASN A 267 -6.08 20.01 -15.53
C ASN A 267 -7.32 19.89 -14.64
#